data_02c86d7a2e1c1b0a4844ad06f80fe3c3
#
_entry.id   02c86d7a2e1c1b0a4844ad06f80fe3c3
#
_cell.length_a   1.000
_cell.length_b   1.000
_cell.length_c   1.000
_cell.angle_alpha   90.00
_cell.angle_beta   90.00
_cell.angle_gamma   90.00
#
_symmetry.space_group_name_H-M   'P 1'
#
loop_
_entity.id
_entity.type
_entity.pdbx_description
1 polymer ?
#
loop_
_entity_poly.entity_id
_entity_poly.type
_entity_poly.pdbx_seq_one_letter_code
_entity_poly.pdbx_strand_id
1 'polypeptide(L)'
;MMRGPKTKSSQSGSTLVEFAIGASVFLLSMFCVIEFSRALWTHNALADAARRGARYAVNQPASNPPGVATTGLNVGPSLTAVRNVAVYGDPAGGTTPMVNNLTPANVNVQYTGFGVGQGTVAVSITNYQFQFVVPIVGTTISMPDYNTTLTGESAGVIP
;
A
#
# COMPACT_ATOMS: atom_id res chain seq x y z
N MET A 1 68.54 -37.10 -9.83
CA MET A 1 67.51 -36.24 -10.44
C MET A 1 66.36 -36.14 -9.43
N MET A 2 66.34 -35.06 -8.58
CA MET A 2 65.38 -34.91 -7.50
C MET A 2 64.18 -34.05 -8.03
N ARG A 3 63.00 -34.64 -8.00
CA ARG A 3 61.72 -33.95 -8.34
C ARG A 3 61.28 -33.22 -7.10
N GLY A 4 61.29 -31.87 -7.13
CA GLY A 4 60.79 -31.03 -6.05
C GLY A 4 59.25 -31.15 -5.86
N PRO A 5 58.73 -30.90 -4.64
CA PRO A 5 57.34 -31.05 -4.35
C PRO A 5 56.51 -29.95 -5.08
N LYS A 6 55.48 -30.37 -5.82
CA LYS A 6 54.52 -29.48 -6.43
C LYS A 6 53.64 -28.84 -5.33
N THR A 7 53.74 -27.57 -5.13
CA THR A 7 52.87 -26.78 -4.25
C THR A 7 51.45 -26.73 -4.81
N LYS A 8 50.50 -27.43 -4.15
CA LYS A 8 49.06 -27.48 -4.50
C LYS A 8 48.21 -26.41 -3.80
N SER A 9 48.78 -25.26 -3.42
CA SER A 9 48.09 -24.36 -2.48
C SER A 9 47.36 -23.14 -3.07
N SER A 10 47.35 -22.93 -4.41
CA SER A 10 46.74 -21.72 -4.96
C SER A 10 45.32 -21.91 -5.55
N GLN A 11 44.88 -23.14 -5.80
CA GLN A 11 43.57 -23.41 -6.44
C GLN A 11 42.37 -23.37 -5.48
N SER A 12 42.52 -23.72 -4.21
CA SER A 12 41.41 -23.73 -3.22
C SER A 12 40.92 -22.32 -2.86
N GLY A 13 41.82 -21.33 -2.86
CA GLY A 13 41.43 -19.92 -2.61
C GLY A 13 40.61 -19.32 -3.74
N SER A 14 40.98 -19.61 -5.00
CA SER A 14 40.23 -19.14 -6.19
C SER A 14 38.79 -19.68 -6.22
N THR A 15 38.63 -20.99 -5.95
CA THR A 15 37.31 -21.64 -5.92
C THR A 15 36.41 -21.06 -4.83
N LEU A 16 36.97 -20.70 -3.67
CA LEU A 16 36.21 -20.11 -2.57
C LEU A 16 35.74 -18.70 -2.91
N VAL A 17 36.56 -17.90 -3.58
CA VAL A 17 36.18 -16.56 -4.05
C VAL A 17 35.11 -16.67 -5.14
N GLU A 18 35.22 -17.57 -6.08
CA GLU A 18 34.25 -17.81 -7.14
C GLU A 18 32.90 -18.25 -6.55
N PHE A 19 32.92 -19.17 -5.58
CA PHE A 19 31.73 -19.57 -4.84
C PHE A 19 31.09 -18.39 -4.09
N ALA A 20 31.90 -17.55 -3.42
CA ALA A 20 31.40 -16.41 -2.67
C ALA A 20 30.71 -15.37 -3.59
N ILE A 21 31.30 -15.10 -4.77
CA ILE A 21 30.70 -14.21 -5.77
C ILE A 21 29.38 -14.81 -6.29
N GLY A 22 29.37 -16.08 -6.68
CA GLY A 22 28.18 -16.79 -7.16
C GLY A 22 27.06 -16.82 -6.13
N ALA A 23 27.40 -17.13 -4.88
CA ALA A 23 26.43 -17.11 -3.76
C ALA A 23 25.88 -15.72 -3.50
N SER A 24 26.71 -14.67 -3.57
CA SER A 24 26.27 -13.29 -3.40
C SER A 24 25.28 -12.86 -4.48
N VAL A 25 25.54 -13.16 -5.74
CA VAL A 25 24.64 -12.87 -6.88
C VAL A 25 23.32 -13.62 -6.74
N PHE A 26 23.39 -14.90 -6.33
CA PHE A 26 22.19 -15.71 -6.10
C PHE A 26 21.32 -15.13 -4.98
N LEU A 27 21.91 -14.83 -3.82
CA LEU A 27 21.19 -14.23 -2.70
C LEU A 27 20.58 -12.89 -3.05
N LEU A 28 21.33 -12.04 -3.77
CA LEU A 28 20.85 -10.76 -4.26
C LEU A 28 19.61 -10.93 -5.15
N SER A 29 19.66 -11.85 -6.09
CA SER A 29 18.52 -12.15 -6.98
C SER A 29 17.30 -12.63 -6.20
N MET A 30 17.50 -13.48 -5.20
CA MET A 30 16.45 -13.97 -4.33
C MET A 30 15.79 -12.84 -3.53
N PHE A 31 16.59 -11.93 -2.95
CA PHE A 31 16.06 -10.76 -2.23
C PHE A 31 15.29 -9.81 -3.15
N CYS A 32 15.73 -9.60 -4.38
CA CYS A 32 14.99 -8.80 -5.36
C CYS A 32 13.60 -9.38 -5.64
N VAL A 33 13.47 -10.69 -5.78
CA VAL A 33 12.16 -11.36 -5.99
C VAL A 33 11.25 -11.19 -4.78
N ILE A 34 11.77 -11.32 -3.57
CA ILE A 34 11.00 -11.12 -2.32
C ILE A 34 10.50 -9.67 -2.22
N GLU A 35 11.37 -8.69 -2.47
CA GLU A 35 11.01 -7.27 -2.41
C GLU A 35 9.96 -6.91 -3.46
N PHE A 36 10.10 -7.44 -4.67
CA PHE A 36 9.10 -7.24 -5.72
C PHE A 36 7.74 -7.84 -5.33
N SER A 37 7.73 -9.02 -4.74
CA SER A 37 6.51 -9.67 -4.25
C SER A 37 5.84 -8.85 -3.15
N ARG A 38 6.62 -8.26 -2.22
CA ARG A 38 6.11 -7.33 -1.21
C ARG A 38 5.50 -6.07 -1.82
N ALA A 39 6.15 -5.51 -2.84
CA ALA A 39 5.63 -4.34 -3.55
C ALA A 39 4.30 -4.63 -4.24
N LEU A 40 4.16 -5.78 -4.90
CA LEU A 40 2.90 -6.21 -5.53
C LEU A 40 1.79 -6.46 -4.50
N TRP A 41 2.11 -7.10 -3.38
CA TRP A 41 1.15 -7.27 -2.29
C TRP A 41 0.67 -5.92 -1.75
N THR A 42 1.59 -4.99 -1.50
CA THR A 42 1.26 -3.64 -1.04
C THR A 42 0.39 -2.89 -2.05
N HIS A 43 0.68 -3.02 -3.36
CA HIS A 43 -0.13 -2.45 -4.43
C HIS A 43 -1.60 -2.92 -4.35
N ASN A 44 -1.83 -4.21 -4.22
CA ASN A 44 -3.17 -4.78 -4.09
C ASN A 44 -3.85 -4.34 -2.77
N ALA A 45 -3.10 -4.32 -1.67
CA ALA A 45 -3.62 -3.93 -0.37
C ALA A 45 -4.04 -2.45 -0.31
N LEU A 46 -3.34 -1.55 -1.02
CA LEU A 46 -3.73 -0.14 -1.15
C LEU A 46 -5.00 0.02 -2.00
N ALA A 47 -5.13 -0.72 -3.10
CA ALA A 47 -6.36 -0.73 -3.88
C ALA A 47 -7.56 -1.22 -3.05
N ASP A 48 -7.38 -2.25 -2.22
CA ASP A 48 -8.42 -2.74 -1.33
C ASP A 48 -8.74 -1.75 -0.20
N ALA A 49 -7.76 -1.02 0.31
CA ALA A 49 -7.97 0.04 1.30
C ALA A 49 -8.88 1.15 0.72
N ALA A 50 -8.63 1.60 -0.51
CA ALA A 50 -9.50 2.57 -1.19
C ALA A 50 -10.94 2.03 -1.36
N ARG A 51 -11.09 0.76 -1.75
CA ARG A 51 -12.40 0.11 -1.89
C ARG A 51 -13.15 0.00 -0.56
N ARG A 52 -12.47 -0.37 0.54
CA ARG A 52 -13.08 -0.43 1.88
C ARG A 52 -13.59 0.93 2.32
N GLY A 53 -12.75 1.96 2.17
CA GLY A 53 -13.13 3.34 2.49
C GLY A 53 -14.35 3.80 1.69
N ALA A 54 -14.36 3.54 0.38
CA ALA A 54 -15.47 3.92 -0.50
C ALA A 54 -16.79 3.20 -0.14
N ARG A 55 -16.74 1.90 0.13
CA ARG A 55 -17.92 1.13 0.58
C ARG A 55 -18.47 1.64 1.91
N TYR A 56 -17.60 1.97 2.84
CA TYR A 56 -18.03 2.54 4.11
C TYR A 56 -18.65 3.94 3.91
N ALA A 57 -18.02 4.79 3.09
CA ALA A 57 -18.47 6.16 2.83
C ALA A 57 -19.85 6.21 2.18
N VAL A 58 -20.14 5.31 1.23
CA VAL A 58 -21.45 5.22 0.56
C VAL A 58 -22.59 4.89 1.54
N ASN A 59 -22.30 4.12 2.59
CA ASN A 59 -23.28 3.72 3.59
C ASN A 59 -23.49 4.77 4.70
N GLN A 60 -22.79 5.92 4.65
CA GLN A 60 -22.95 6.95 5.65
C GLN A 60 -24.17 7.83 5.34
N PRO A 61 -24.92 8.30 6.37
CA PRO A 61 -26.00 9.25 6.16
C PRO A 61 -25.49 10.53 5.50
N ALA A 62 -26.15 10.99 4.45
CA ALA A 62 -25.77 12.19 3.69
C ALA A 62 -25.76 13.49 4.52
N SER A 63 -26.45 13.50 5.65
CA SER A 63 -26.64 14.67 6.52
C SER A 63 -26.23 14.44 7.97
N ASN A 64 -25.20 13.66 8.22
CA ASN A 64 -24.75 13.43 9.60
C ASN A 64 -23.33 13.99 9.82
N PRO A 65 -23.15 15.07 10.63
CA PRO A 65 -24.19 15.90 11.27
C PRO A 65 -24.90 16.84 10.26
N PRO A 66 -26.09 17.38 10.61
CA PRO A 66 -26.81 18.33 9.76
C PRO A 66 -25.93 19.53 9.39
N GLY A 67 -25.97 19.93 8.11
CA GLY A 67 -25.18 21.05 7.59
C GLY A 67 -23.77 20.67 7.11
N VAL A 68 -23.39 19.38 7.13
CA VAL A 68 -22.15 18.93 6.51
C VAL A 68 -22.27 19.03 4.99
N ALA A 69 -21.21 19.53 4.35
CA ALA A 69 -21.16 19.65 2.90
C ALA A 69 -21.28 18.26 2.23
N THR A 70 -22.14 18.16 1.23
CA THR A 70 -22.35 16.94 0.42
C THR A 70 -21.54 16.96 -0.87
N THR A 71 -20.75 18.01 -1.08
CA THR A 71 -19.87 18.17 -2.23
C THR A 71 -18.56 18.82 -1.79
N GLY A 72 -17.44 18.21 -2.16
CA GLY A 72 -16.10 18.74 -1.91
C GLY A 72 -15.06 17.66 -1.59
N LEU A 73 -13.81 18.07 -1.68
CA LEU A 73 -12.67 17.24 -1.32
C LEU A 73 -12.39 17.35 0.18
N ASN A 74 -12.29 16.20 0.84
CA ASN A 74 -12.00 16.09 2.27
C ASN A 74 -12.99 16.88 3.17
N VAL A 75 -14.22 17.01 2.68
CA VAL A 75 -15.38 17.52 3.42
C VAL A 75 -16.54 16.56 3.20
N GLY A 76 -17.43 16.42 4.18
CA GLY A 76 -18.59 15.54 4.03
C GLY A 76 -18.81 14.64 5.24
N PRO A 77 -19.83 13.76 5.17
CA PRO A 77 -20.23 12.94 6.31
C PRO A 77 -19.16 11.94 6.69
N SER A 78 -18.99 11.76 8.02
CA SER A 78 -18.15 10.70 8.63
C SER A 78 -16.71 10.62 8.10
N LEU A 79 -16.13 11.74 7.64
CA LEU A 79 -14.81 11.79 6.99
C LEU A 79 -13.72 11.06 7.78
N THR A 80 -13.64 11.28 9.09
CA THR A 80 -12.64 10.63 9.96
C THR A 80 -12.86 9.11 10.00
N ALA A 81 -14.11 8.67 10.13
CA ALA A 81 -14.44 7.25 10.15
C ALA A 81 -14.13 6.57 8.80
N VAL A 82 -14.41 7.25 7.66
CA VAL A 82 -14.06 6.73 6.32
C VAL A 82 -12.54 6.53 6.19
N ARG A 83 -11.75 7.51 6.63
CA ARG A 83 -10.29 7.43 6.63
C ARG A 83 -9.80 6.30 7.54
N ASN A 84 -10.38 6.18 8.73
CA ASN A 84 -10.04 5.12 9.68
C ASN A 84 -10.33 3.73 9.11
N VAL A 85 -11.49 3.53 8.47
CA VAL A 85 -11.83 2.26 7.82
C VAL A 85 -10.87 1.94 6.68
N ALA A 86 -10.47 2.92 5.88
CA ALA A 86 -9.48 2.70 4.82
C ALA A 86 -8.13 2.23 5.39
N VAL A 87 -7.66 2.85 6.48
CA VAL A 87 -6.34 2.60 7.06
C VAL A 87 -6.33 1.41 8.03
N TYR A 88 -7.29 1.37 8.95
CA TYR A 88 -7.30 0.42 10.08
C TYR A 88 -8.36 -0.68 9.93
N GLY A 89 -9.33 -0.51 9.03
CA GLY A 89 -10.47 -1.41 8.91
C GLY A 89 -11.58 -1.17 9.96
N ASP A 90 -11.39 -0.22 10.88
CA ASP A 90 -12.30 0.12 11.96
C ASP A 90 -12.64 1.62 11.91
N PRO A 91 -13.95 2.02 11.96
CA PRO A 91 -14.35 3.44 11.95
C PRO A 91 -13.87 4.20 13.19
N ALA A 92 -13.68 3.54 14.33
CA ALA A 92 -13.12 4.15 15.53
C ALA A 92 -11.61 4.47 15.39
N GLY A 93 -10.96 3.87 14.41
CA GLY A 93 -9.52 3.96 14.21
C GLY A 93 -8.76 2.83 14.89
N GLY A 94 -7.44 2.91 14.86
CA GLY A 94 -6.57 1.87 15.42
C GLY A 94 -5.14 2.36 15.59
N THR A 95 -4.31 1.53 16.19
CA THR A 95 -2.88 1.80 16.38
C THR A 95 -2.00 1.19 15.28
N THR A 96 -2.49 0.14 14.63
CA THR A 96 -1.75 -0.59 13.60
C THR A 96 -2.48 -0.51 12.27
N PRO A 97 -1.92 0.15 11.26
CA PRO A 97 -2.54 0.21 9.94
C PRO A 97 -2.49 -1.17 9.26
N MET A 98 -3.50 -1.47 8.43
CA MET A 98 -3.56 -2.74 7.67
C MET A 98 -2.48 -2.82 6.58
N VAL A 99 -2.02 -1.68 6.08
CA VAL A 99 -0.87 -1.56 5.18
C VAL A 99 0.20 -0.75 5.89
N ASN A 100 1.40 -1.29 5.98
CA ASN A 100 2.51 -0.62 6.67
C ASN A 100 2.72 0.81 6.13
N ASN A 101 2.96 1.76 7.01
CA ASN A 101 3.15 3.19 6.69
C ASN A 101 1.94 3.90 6.03
N LEU A 102 0.78 3.26 5.89
CA LEU A 102 -0.44 3.93 5.45
C LEU A 102 -1.04 4.73 6.62
N THR A 103 -1.31 6.01 6.38
CA THR A 103 -1.87 6.92 7.38
C THR A 103 -3.17 7.54 6.88
N PRO A 104 -4.05 8.06 7.77
CA PRO A 104 -5.23 8.81 7.36
C PRO A 104 -4.94 10.03 6.48
N ALA A 105 -3.73 10.60 6.55
CA ALA A 105 -3.29 11.71 5.71
C ALA A 105 -3.11 11.31 4.23
N ASN A 106 -2.86 10.02 3.95
CA ASN A 106 -2.78 9.50 2.59
C ASN A 106 -4.17 9.31 1.94
N VAL A 107 -5.25 9.36 2.75
CA VAL A 107 -6.61 9.07 2.28
C VAL A 107 -7.36 10.36 2.01
N ASN A 108 -7.73 10.58 0.76
CA ASN A 108 -8.58 11.67 0.31
C ASN A 108 -9.98 11.13 -0.01
N VAL A 109 -11.01 11.89 0.39
CA VAL A 109 -12.41 11.55 0.17
C VAL A 109 -13.07 12.71 -0.56
N GLN A 110 -13.61 12.43 -1.74
CA GLN A 110 -14.33 13.41 -2.57
C GLN A 110 -15.80 13.03 -2.61
N TYR A 111 -16.64 13.90 -2.11
CA TYR A 111 -18.10 13.81 -2.29
C TYR A 111 -18.56 14.72 -3.44
N THR A 112 -19.53 14.24 -4.21
CA THR A 112 -20.14 15.01 -5.31
C THR A 112 -21.64 14.79 -5.30
N GLY A 113 -22.40 15.81 -4.85
CA GLY A 113 -23.86 15.76 -4.75
C GLY A 113 -24.38 14.60 -3.91
N PHE A 114 -23.62 14.18 -2.89
CA PHE A 114 -23.94 13.00 -2.09
C PHE A 114 -25.21 13.20 -1.28
N GLY A 115 -26.20 12.33 -1.50
CA GLY A 115 -27.50 12.37 -0.86
C GLY A 115 -28.17 11.00 -0.89
N VAL A 116 -29.39 10.92 -0.39
CA VAL A 116 -30.16 9.66 -0.40
C VAL A 116 -30.46 9.26 -1.85
N GLY A 117 -29.93 8.10 -2.26
CA GLY A 117 -30.14 7.55 -3.60
C GLY A 117 -29.47 8.34 -4.73
N GLN A 118 -28.54 9.26 -4.43
CA GLN A 118 -27.90 10.08 -5.46
C GLN A 118 -26.47 10.49 -5.08
N GLY A 119 -25.75 11.01 -6.08
CA GLY A 119 -24.39 11.51 -5.93
C GLY A 119 -23.35 10.39 -5.92
N THR A 120 -22.09 10.79 -5.77
CA THR A 120 -20.94 9.89 -5.77
C THR A 120 -20.00 10.17 -4.62
N VAL A 121 -19.29 9.16 -4.19
CA VAL A 121 -18.14 9.28 -3.30
C VAL A 121 -16.94 8.59 -3.94
N ALA A 122 -15.84 9.30 -4.02
CA ALA A 122 -14.56 8.78 -4.45
C ALA A 122 -13.59 8.78 -3.26
N VAL A 123 -12.97 7.64 -3.00
CA VAL A 123 -11.89 7.51 -2.02
C VAL A 123 -10.61 7.21 -2.76
N SER A 124 -9.61 8.04 -2.54
CA SER A 124 -8.29 7.88 -3.16
C SER A 124 -7.18 7.82 -2.10
N ILE A 125 -6.20 6.97 -2.37
CA ILE A 125 -4.96 6.90 -1.59
C ILE A 125 -3.86 7.52 -2.43
N THR A 126 -3.22 8.55 -1.90
CA THR A 126 -2.20 9.34 -2.59
C THR A 126 -0.94 9.47 -1.74
N ASN A 127 0.17 9.80 -2.38
CA ASN A 127 1.45 10.07 -1.71
C ASN A 127 1.95 8.93 -0.81
N TYR A 128 1.63 7.68 -1.15
CA TYR A 128 2.15 6.53 -0.41
C TYR A 128 3.55 6.18 -0.87
N GLN A 129 4.48 5.99 0.09
CA GLN A 129 5.87 5.62 -0.14
C GLN A 129 6.08 4.17 0.32
N PHE A 130 6.39 3.29 -0.63
CA PHE A 130 6.83 1.93 -0.32
C PHE A 130 8.30 1.96 0.08
N GLN A 131 8.64 1.32 1.19
CA GLN A 131 10.01 1.22 1.70
C GLN A 131 10.59 -0.17 1.44
N PHE A 132 11.75 -0.21 0.80
CA PHE A 132 12.54 -1.43 0.63
C PHE A 132 13.23 -1.78 1.94
N VAL A 133 13.27 -3.08 2.27
CA VAL A 133 14.06 -3.61 3.40
C VAL A 133 15.50 -3.80 2.98
N VAL A 134 15.71 -4.20 1.73
CA VAL A 134 17.05 -4.40 1.17
C VAL A 134 17.51 -3.11 0.47
N PRO A 135 18.53 -2.40 0.96
CA PRO A 135 18.91 -1.07 0.47
C PRO A 135 19.66 -1.08 -0.87
N ILE A 136 19.51 -2.13 -1.69
CA ILE A 136 20.24 -2.31 -2.94
C ILE A 136 19.53 -1.61 -4.11
N VAL A 137 18.20 -1.47 -4.05
CA VAL A 137 17.36 -0.92 -5.15
C VAL A 137 16.98 0.54 -4.90
N GLY A 138 17.32 1.06 -3.76
CA GLY A 138 16.90 2.38 -3.26
C GLY A 138 16.23 2.23 -1.90
N THR A 139 15.89 3.37 -1.28
CA THR A 139 15.25 3.36 0.04
C THR A 139 13.73 3.37 -0.04
N THR A 140 13.16 4.07 -1.03
CA THR A 140 11.72 4.24 -1.20
C THR A 140 11.34 4.35 -2.68
N ILE A 141 10.12 3.95 -2.99
CA ILE A 141 9.47 4.20 -4.28
C ILE A 141 8.07 4.78 -4.04
N SER A 142 7.70 5.80 -4.81
CA SER A 142 6.34 6.35 -4.80
C SER A 142 5.39 5.38 -5.49
N MET A 143 4.33 4.96 -4.79
CA MET A 143 3.27 4.16 -5.40
C MET A 143 2.31 5.06 -6.20
N PRO A 144 1.65 4.52 -7.23
CA PRO A 144 0.61 5.25 -7.96
C PRO A 144 -0.57 5.58 -7.04
N ASP A 145 -1.39 6.53 -7.46
CA ASP A 145 -2.63 6.85 -6.77
C ASP A 145 -3.69 5.76 -7.01
N TYR A 146 -4.40 5.38 -5.94
CA TYR A 146 -5.48 4.40 -5.98
C TYR A 146 -6.80 5.10 -5.78
N ASN A 147 -7.70 5.02 -6.74
CA ASN A 147 -9.01 5.67 -6.68
C ASN A 147 -10.14 4.65 -6.83
N THR A 148 -11.16 4.76 -5.98
CA THR A 148 -12.41 4.01 -6.08
C THR A 148 -13.57 4.95 -5.93
N THR A 149 -14.43 5.00 -6.95
CA THR A 149 -15.66 5.82 -6.96
C THR A 149 -16.87 4.92 -6.91
N LEU A 150 -17.79 5.22 -6.01
CA LEU A 150 -19.08 4.55 -5.88
C LEU A 150 -20.21 5.58 -5.93
N THR A 151 -21.36 5.17 -6.44
CA THR A 151 -22.60 5.97 -6.44
C THR A 151 -23.45 5.64 -5.21
N GLY A 152 -24.25 6.58 -4.75
CA GLY A 152 -25.18 6.36 -3.64
C GLY A 152 -26.17 5.19 -3.89
N GLU A 153 -26.53 4.96 -5.15
CA GLU A 153 -27.38 3.81 -5.55
C GLU A 153 -26.72 2.46 -5.33
N SER A 154 -25.38 2.40 -5.30
CA SER A 154 -24.63 1.16 -5.07
C SER A 154 -24.77 0.63 -3.64
N ALA A 155 -25.28 1.43 -2.72
CA ALA A 155 -25.39 1.09 -1.30
C ALA A 155 -26.65 0.30 -0.94
N GLY A 156 -27.62 0.19 -1.84
CA GLY A 156 -28.89 -0.48 -1.55
C GLY A 156 -29.65 0.16 -0.40
N VAL A 157 -29.45 1.44 -0.12
CA VAL A 157 -30.17 2.17 0.93
C VAL A 157 -31.61 2.31 0.49
N ILE A 158 -32.51 1.58 1.14
CA ILE A 158 -33.96 1.77 1.04
C ILE A 158 -34.30 3.08 1.75
N PRO A 159 -35.02 3.99 1.13
CA PRO A 159 -35.44 5.26 1.72
C PRO A 159 -36.31 5.07 2.95
#